data_a3fb4bf27028e967ed5b96784aaef47c
#
_entry.id   a3fb4bf27028e967ed5b96784aaef47c
#
_cell.length_a   1.000
_cell.length_b   1.000
_cell.length_c   1.000
_cell.angle_alpha   90.00
_cell.angle_beta   90.00
_cell.angle_gamma   90.00
#
_symmetry.space_group_name_H-M   'P 1'
#
loop_
_entity.id
_entity.type
_entity.pdbx_description
1 polymer ?
#
loop_
_entity_poly.entity_id
_entity_poly.type
_entity_poly.pdbx_seq_one_letter_code
_entity_poly.pdbx_strand_id
1 'polypeptide(L)'
;MEETIKGSQSLIFRNAPYLISAASVTGSKEAEGPLGKLFDMTSEDDLFGAQTWEEAESTMQKEACVLALGKAHVEPAAVRYLFGGDLLRQGIATSMGVEGLQIPMFGLYGACSTSGEALALAAMSAAAGYGEYMLAVTSSHFGSAEKEFRFPLGYASQRPLSAHWTVTGSGAFLVGSAEKPGGAGQDKYENSEVRQEKSHVRISGVTVGKIVDYGLKDSQNMGACMAPAAMDTIVRNFEDMGRTEQDYDRIITGDLGYVG
;
A
#
# COMPACT_ATOMS: atom_id res chain seq x y z
N MET A 1 -8.28 5.33 31.80
CA MET A 1 -7.34 4.95 30.69
C MET A 1 -8.19 4.78 29.44
N GLU A 2 -7.92 5.54 28.39
CA GLU A 2 -8.63 5.29 27.13
C GLU A 2 -8.33 3.89 26.63
N GLU A 3 -9.37 3.22 26.21
CA GLU A 3 -9.31 1.83 25.77
C GLU A 3 -8.70 1.76 24.36
N THR A 4 -7.56 1.07 24.21
CA THR A 4 -6.90 0.91 22.91
C THR A 4 -7.66 -0.07 22.02
N ILE A 5 -8.28 -1.10 22.63
CA ILE A 5 -9.09 -2.09 21.93
C ILE A 5 -10.50 -1.55 21.78
N LYS A 6 -11.04 -1.60 20.59
CA LYS A 6 -12.43 -1.23 20.29
C LYS A 6 -13.14 -2.41 19.65
N GLY A 7 -14.25 -2.81 20.25
CA GLY A 7 -15.02 -3.96 19.77
C GLY A 7 -14.18 -5.22 19.62
N SER A 8 -14.39 -5.95 18.52
CA SER A 8 -13.77 -7.25 18.30
C SER A 8 -12.58 -7.23 17.32
N GLN A 9 -12.48 -6.20 16.46
CA GLN A 9 -11.50 -6.19 15.35
C GLN A 9 -10.72 -4.89 15.25
N SER A 10 -11.04 -3.87 16.09
CA SER A 10 -10.50 -2.53 15.91
C SER A 10 -9.59 -2.09 17.04
N LEU A 11 -8.62 -1.27 16.69
CA LEU A 11 -7.67 -0.64 17.60
C LEU A 11 -7.68 0.88 17.37
N ILE A 12 -7.60 1.66 18.44
CA ILE A 12 -7.29 3.09 18.38
C ILE A 12 -5.89 3.31 18.95
N PHE A 13 -5.09 4.07 18.25
CA PHE A 13 -3.73 4.37 18.71
C PHE A 13 -3.74 5.58 19.63
N ARG A 14 -3.25 5.40 20.87
CA ARG A 14 -3.06 6.52 21.83
C ARG A 14 -2.02 7.51 21.31
N ASN A 15 -0.94 6.97 20.75
CA ASN A 15 0.10 7.72 20.07
C ASN A 15 -0.07 7.47 18.57
N ALA A 16 -1.06 8.13 17.97
CA ALA A 16 -1.38 7.96 16.56
C ALA A 16 -0.16 8.32 15.70
N PRO A 17 0.40 7.38 14.95
CA PRO A 17 1.55 7.65 14.10
C PRO A 17 1.15 8.52 12.92
N TYR A 18 2.16 9.14 12.31
CA TYR A 18 2.00 10.00 11.14
C TYR A 18 2.38 9.27 9.87
N LEU A 19 1.62 9.53 8.82
CA LEU A 19 2.08 9.27 7.46
C LEU A 19 3.04 10.39 7.07
N ILE A 20 4.34 10.12 7.15
CA ILE A 20 5.40 11.12 6.91
C ILE A 20 5.50 11.45 5.43
N SER A 21 5.49 10.41 4.59
CA SER A 21 5.52 10.53 3.14
C SER A 21 4.87 9.34 2.48
N ALA A 22 4.50 9.52 1.22
CA ALA A 22 4.03 8.44 0.35
C ALA A 22 4.61 8.65 -1.05
N ALA A 23 4.77 7.56 -1.79
CA ALA A 23 5.17 7.59 -3.18
C ALA A 23 4.43 6.54 -3.99
N SER A 24 4.22 6.87 -5.26
CA SER A 24 3.54 6.00 -6.23
C SER A 24 4.34 5.94 -7.53
N VAL A 25 4.57 4.73 -8.00
CA VAL A 25 5.24 4.43 -9.26
C VAL A 25 4.30 3.57 -10.10
N THR A 26 4.06 3.93 -11.35
CA THR A 26 3.07 3.24 -12.19
C THR A 26 3.56 3.02 -13.62
N GLY A 27 2.89 2.11 -14.32
CA GLY A 27 3.08 1.90 -15.74
C GLY A 27 2.31 2.90 -16.60
N SER A 28 2.50 2.81 -17.90
CA SER A 28 1.90 3.70 -18.91
C SER A 28 0.37 3.65 -18.90
N LYS A 29 -0.20 2.47 -18.66
CA LYS A 29 -1.66 2.28 -18.68
C LYS A 29 -2.36 3.03 -17.55
N GLU A 30 -1.79 3.03 -16.37
CA GLU A 30 -2.30 3.75 -15.21
C GLU A 30 -2.15 5.27 -15.40
N ALA A 31 -1.10 5.71 -16.11
CA ALA A 31 -0.88 7.11 -16.44
C ALA A 31 -1.93 7.70 -17.39
N GLU A 32 -2.61 6.86 -18.20
CA GLU A 32 -3.73 7.28 -19.06
C GLU A 32 -4.99 7.60 -18.24
N GLY A 33 -5.07 7.12 -17.00
CA GLY A 33 -6.24 7.28 -16.14
C GLY A 33 -6.39 8.69 -15.56
N PRO A 34 -7.53 8.96 -14.90
CA PRO A 34 -7.83 10.30 -14.37
C PRO A 34 -6.84 10.77 -13.29
N LEU A 35 -6.16 9.84 -12.62
CA LEU A 35 -5.14 10.12 -11.60
C LEU A 35 -3.72 10.13 -12.15
N GLY A 36 -3.51 9.92 -13.45
CA GLY A 36 -2.19 9.75 -14.06
C GLY A 36 -1.19 10.87 -13.76
N LYS A 37 -1.68 12.11 -13.68
CA LYS A 37 -0.84 13.29 -13.37
C LYS A 37 -0.46 13.42 -11.89
N LEU A 38 -1.04 12.59 -11.02
CA LEU A 38 -0.81 12.61 -9.57
C LEU A 38 0.22 11.57 -9.12
N PHE A 39 0.59 10.63 -10.00
CA PHE A 39 1.64 9.67 -9.68
C PHE A 39 3.00 10.34 -9.68
N ASP A 40 3.85 9.91 -8.76
CA ASP A 40 5.18 10.47 -8.58
C ASP A 40 6.14 10.11 -9.72
N MET A 41 5.97 8.90 -10.25
CA MET A 41 6.75 8.39 -11.36
C MET A 41 5.88 7.49 -12.24
N THR A 42 5.99 7.67 -13.53
CA THR A 42 5.36 6.79 -14.53
C THR A 42 6.42 6.33 -15.53
N SER A 43 6.34 5.08 -15.96
CA SER A 43 7.20 4.56 -17.01
C SER A 43 6.41 4.34 -18.29
N GLU A 44 6.97 4.72 -19.42
CA GLU A 44 6.44 4.39 -20.75
C GLU A 44 6.75 2.95 -21.16
N ASP A 45 7.78 2.36 -20.53
CA ASP A 45 8.20 0.97 -20.73
C ASP A 45 7.62 0.08 -19.64
N ASP A 46 6.80 -0.89 -20.04
CA ASP A 46 6.18 -1.85 -19.11
C ASP A 46 7.18 -2.76 -18.40
N LEU A 47 8.41 -2.85 -18.93
CA LEU A 47 9.50 -3.58 -18.31
C LEU A 47 10.35 -2.73 -17.36
N PHE A 48 10.15 -1.42 -17.28
CA PHE A 48 10.96 -0.53 -16.45
C PHE A 48 12.49 -0.70 -16.68
N GLY A 49 12.87 -0.98 -17.92
CA GLY A 49 14.25 -1.27 -18.29
C GLY A 49 14.75 -2.66 -17.86
N ALA A 50 13.94 -3.50 -17.24
CA ALA A 50 14.26 -4.87 -16.87
C ALA A 50 14.08 -5.85 -18.04
N GLN A 51 14.37 -7.14 -17.82
CA GLN A 51 14.21 -8.17 -18.83
C GLN A 51 12.97 -9.03 -18.66
N THR A 52 12.41 -9.05 -17.46
CA THR A 52 11.20 -9.81 -17.11
C THR A 52 10.21 -8.92 -16.38
N TRP A 53 8.95 -9.32 -16.37
CA TRP A 53 7.89 -8.59 -15.67
C TRP A 53 8.08 -8.63 -14.13
N GLU A 54 8.65 -9.71 -13.62
CA GLU A 54 8.98 -9.86 -12.20
C GLU A 54 10.09 -8.89 -11.77
N GLU A 55 11.12 -8.74 -12.61
CA GLU A 55 12.18 -7.74 -12.38
C GLU A 55 11.65 -6.31 -12.52
N ALA A 56 10.72 -6.07 -13.45
CA ALA A 56 10.05 -4.79 -13.60
C ALA A 56 9.28 -4.43 -12.32
N GLU A 57 8.52 -5.39 -11.75
CA GLU A 57 7.80 -5.21 -10.50
C GLU A 57 8.73 -4.93 -9.33
N SER A 58 9.85 -5.65 -9.23
CA SER A 58 10.90 -5.39 -8.24
C SER A 58 11.47 -3.97 -8.36
N THR A 59 11.69 -3.53 -9.60
CA THR A 59 12.18 -2.16 -9.88
C THR A 59 11.17 -1.11 -9.40
N MET A 60 9.89 -1.27 -9.72
CA MET A 60 8.84 -0.36 -9.24
C MET A 60 8.79 -0.26 -7.72
N GLN A 61 8.90 -1.38 -7.00
CA GLN A 61 8.93 -1.37 -5.53
C GLN A 61 10.13 -0.61 -4.98
N LYS A 62 11.30 -0.86 -5.55
CA LYS A 62 12.52 -0.15 -5.17
C LYS A 62 12.35 1.36 -5.35
N GLU A 63 11.89 1.78 -6.54
CA GLU A 63 11.73 3.19 -6.85
C GLU A 63 10.67 3.85 -5.93
N ALA A 64 9.56 3.18 -5.64
CA ALA A 64 8.56 3.70 -4.71
C ALA A 64 9.14 3.90 -3.30
N CYS A 65 9.94 2.95 -2.80
CA CYS A 65 10.63 3.08 -1.51
C CYS A 65 11.62 4.24 -1.51
N VAL A 66 12.47 4.33 -2.54
CA VAL A 66 13.47 5.41 -2.67
C VAL A 66 12.81 6.77 -2.74
N LEU A 67 11.73 6.91 -3.50
CA LEU A 67 10.97 8.17 -3.59
C LEU A 67 10.31 8.53 -2.26
N ALA A 68 9.69 7.58 -1.56
CA ALA A 68 9.06 7.85 -0.27
C ALA A 68 10.09 8.29 0.78
N LEU A 69 11.23 7.61 0.85
CA LEU A 69 12.34 7.98 1.74
C LEU A 69 12.96 9.33 1.36
N GLY A 70 13.18 9.56 0.04
CA GLY A 70 13.74 10.81 -0.47
C GLY A 70 12.86 12.02 -0.17
N LYS A 71 11.55 11.92 -0.34
CA LYS A 71 10.58 12.97 0.03
C LYS A 71 10.64 13.35 1.50
N ALA A 72 10.91 12.38 2.36
CA ALA A 72 11.02 12.58 3.80
C ALA A 72 12.43 12.97 4.27
N HIS A 73 13.43 12.92 3.39
CA HIS A 73 14.85 13.04 3.73
C HIS A 73 15.28 12.06 4.84
N VAL A 74 14.78 10.82 4.76
CA VAL A 74 15.09 9.74 5.69
C VAL A 74 15.97 8.70 5.00
N GLU A 75 17.09 8.39 5.62
CA GLU A 75 17.99 7.34 5.12
C GLU A 75 17.42 5.95 5.43
N PRO A 76 17.62 4.93 4.57
CA PRO A 76 17.15 3.57 4.80
C PRO A 76 17.57 3.01 6.17
N ALA A 77 18.77 3.34 6.63
CA ALA A 77 19.29 2.89 7.93
C ALA A 77 18.52 3.42 9.15
N ALA A 78 17.73 4.48 9.00
CA ALA A 78 16.86 5.00 10.04
C ALA A 78 15.52 4.25 10.14
N VAL A 79 15.16 3.48 9.13
CA VAL A 79 13.93 2.70 9.10
C VAL A 79 14.12 1.41 9.90
N ARG A 80 13.27 1.19 10.88
CA ARG A 80 13.38 0.02 11.77
C ARG A 80 12.93 -1.27 11.11
N TYR A 81 11.79 -1.24 10.43
CA TYR A 81 11.21 -2.39 9.73
C TYR A 81 10.54 -1.95 8.44
N LEU A 82 10.62 -2.84 7.46
CA LEU A 82 9.84 -2.78 6.23
C LEU A 82 8.76 -3.86 6.27
N PHE A 83 7.52 -3.50 5.93
CA PHE A 83 6.39 -4.40 5.72
C PHE A 83 6.05 -4.35 4.24
N GLY A 84 6.22 -5.46 3.53
CA GLY A 84 6.04 -5.44 2.09
C GLY A 84 5.53 -6.74 1.52
N GLY A 85 4.90 -6.63 0.36
CA GLY A 85 4.39 -7.77 -0.38
C GLY A 85 3.96 -7.42 -1.79
N ASP A 86 3.69 -8.44 -2.55
CA ASP A 86 3.26 -8.40 -3.94
C ASP A 86 2.25 -9.51 -4.23
N LEU A 87 1.80 -9.65 -5.48
CA LEU A 87 0.86 -10.70 -5.88
C LEU A 87 1.53 -12.01 -6.30
N LEU A 88 2.86 -12.03 -6.43
CA LEU A 88 3.59 -13.21 -6.87
C LEU A 88 3.81 -14.16 -5.70
N ARG A 89 3.90 -15.44 -6.03
CA ARG A 89 4.13 -16.46 -5.02
C ARG A 89 5.42 -16.19 -4.27
N GLN A 90 5.26 -16.24 -2.95
CA GLN A 90 6.27 -16.08 -1.92
C GLN A 90 6.93 -14.68 -1.89
N GLY A 91 6.28 -13.65 -2.49
CA GLY A 91 6.78 -12.28 -2.40
C GLY A 91 8.13 -12.08 -3.10
N ILE A 92 8.32 -12.70 -4.28
CA ILE A 92 9.61 -12.65 -4.98
C ILE A 92 9.95 -11.25 -5.46
N ALA A 93 8.97 -10.51 -5.99
CA ALA A 93 9.20 -9.16 -6.46
C ALA A 93 9.61 -8.23 -5.31
N THR A 94 8.97 -8.36 -4.16
CA THR A 94 9.31 -7.61 -2.95
C THR A 94 10.71 -7.95 -2.46
N SER A 95 11.03 -9.24 -2.33
CA SER A 95 12.33 -9.66 -1.81
C SER A 95 13.48 -9.12 -2.64
N MET A 96 13.37 -9.18 -3.96
CA MET A 96 14.40 -8.67 -4.88
C MET A 96 14.39 -7.13 -4.97
N GLY A 97 13.21 -6.53 -4.92
CA GLY A 97 13.06 -5.08 -5.06
C GLY A 97 13.65 -4.29 -3.88
N VAL A 98 13.47 -4.79 -2.65
CA VAL A 98 13.90 -4.07 -1.45
C VAL A 98 15.25 -4.54 -0.88
N GLU A 99 15.86 -5.58 -1.46
CA GLU A 99 17.14 -6.13 -1.00
C GLU A 99 18.20 -5.05 -0.79
N GLY A 100 18.35 -4.15 -1.76
CA GLY A 100 19.37 -3.09 -1.73
C GLY A 100 19.16 -2.06 -0.61
N LEU A 101 18.00 -1.98 0.00
CA LEU A 101 17.72 -1.05 1.10
C LEU A 101 18.28 -1.55 2.44
N GLN A 102 18.57 -2.84 2.56
CA GLN A 102 19.12 -3.49 3.77
C GLN A 102 18.30 -3.23 5.03
N ILE A 103 16.99 -3.06 4.90
CA ILE A 103 16.04 -2.86 6.00
C ILE A 103 15.49 -4.24 6.42
N PRO A 104 15.47 -4.58 7.73
CA PRO A 104 14.80 -5.79 8.20
C PRO A 104 13.33 -5.82 7.76
N MET A 105 12.90 -6.93 7.12
CA MET A 105 11.62 -7.00 6.43
C MET A 105 10.70 -8.08 6.98
N PHE A 106 9.42 -7.74 7.05
CA PHE A 106 8.31 -8.70 7.17
C PHE A 106 7.66 -8.84 5.79
N GLY A 107 7.79 -10.03 5.19
CA GLY A 107 7.14 -10.38 3.93
C GLY A 107 5.67 -10.71 4.17
N LEU A 108 4.77 -10.07 3.44
CA LEU A 108 3.32 -10.21 3.56
C LEU A 108 2.77 -10.83 2.27
N TYR A 109 1.73 -11.65 2.41
CA TYR A 109 1.08 -12.27 1.27
C TYR A 109 -0.43 -12.38 1.48
N GLY A 110 -1.09 -11.23 1.43
CA GLY A 110 -2.53 -11.07 1.59
C GLY A 110 -3.27 -10.73 0.28
N ALA A 111 -2.64 -10.95 -0.88
CA ALA A 111 -3.14 -10.53 -2.18
C ALA A 111 -3.59 -9.05 -2.18
N CYS A 112 -4.82 -8.75 -2.57
CA CYS A 112 -5.32 -7.37 -2.65
C CYS A 112 -5.38 -6.65 -1.30
N SER A 113 -5.35 -7.36 -0.16
CA SER A 113 -5.33 -6.76 1.17
C SER A 113 -3.93 -6.39 1.67
N THR A 114 -2.88 -6.79 0.98
CA THR A 114 -1.48 -6.61 1.41
C THR A 114 -1.14 -5.13 1.67
N SER A 115 -1.67 -4.20 0.88
CA SER A 115 -1.42 -2.76 1.07
C SER A 115 -1.97 -2.26 2.40
N GLY A 116 -3.22 -2.60 2.72
CA GLY A 116 -3.84 -2.27 4.00
C GLY A 116 -3.14 -2.96 5.17
N GLU A 117 -2.75 -4.22 5.00
CA GLU A 117 -2.01 -5.01 6.00
C GLU A 117 -0.64 -4.41 6.29
N ALA A 118 0.14 -4.09 5.26
CA ALA A 118 1.45 -3.47 5.40
C ALA A 118 1.37 -2.13 6.14
N LEU A 119 0.45 -1.26 5.74
CA LEU A 119 0.24 0.03 6.37
C LEU A 119 -0.25 -0.11 7.82
N ALA A 120 -1.14 -1.06 8.10
CA ALA A 120 -1.64 -1.34 9.44
C ALA A 120 -0.51 -1.82 10.37
N LEU A 121 0.32 -2.76 9.92
CA LEU A 121 1.45 -3.28 10.70
C LEU A 121 2.52 -2.21 10.93
N ALA A 122 2.83 -1.39 9.94
CA ALA A 122 3.72 -0.24 10.08
C ALA A 122 3.19 0.74 11.14
N ALA A 123 1.90 1.07 11.08
CA ALA A 123 1.26 1.97 12.03
C ALA A 123 1.24 1.38 13.45
N MET A 124 0.89 0.10 13.61
CA MET A 124 0.90 -0.60 14.90
C MET A 124 2.30 -0.61 15.51
N SER A 125 3.32 -0.89 14.70
CA SER A 125 4.71 -0.93 15.15
C SER A 125 5.22 0.46 15.58
N ALA A 126 4.90 1.50 14.83
CA ALA A 126 5.23 2.89 15.17
C ALA A 126 4.50 3.35 16.43
N ALA A 127 3.20 3.08 16.54
CA ALA A 127 2.38 3.42 17.71
C ALA A 127 2.84 2.72 18.98
N ALA A 128 3.36 1.49 18.86
CA ALA A 128 3.94 0.71 19.96
C ALA A 128 5.35 1.17 20.37
N GLY A 129 5.97 2.07 19.59
CA GLY A 129 7.32 2.58 19.89
C GLY A 129 8.44 1.61 19.53
N TYR A 130 8.22 0.67 18.60
CA TYR A 130 9.24 -0.29 18.18
C TYR A 130 10.33 0.32 17.28
N GLY A 131 10.13 1.55 16.82
CA GLY A 131 11.08 2.34 16.04
C GLY A 131 10.49 3.68 15.65
N GLU A 132 11.35 4.60 15.23
CA GLU A 132 10.94 5.93 14.80
C GLU A 132 10.25 5.90 13.43
N TYR A 133 10.80 5.14 12.48
CA TYR A 133 10.29 4.99 11.13
C TYR A 133 10.02 3.54 10.77
N MET A 134 8.90 3.34 10.07
CA MET A 134 8.48 2.08 9.46
C MET A 134 8.15 2.35 8.00
N LEU A 135 8.52 1.44 7.12
CA LEU A 135 8.22 1.53 5.69
C LEU A 135 7.22 0.44 5.31
N ALA A 136 6.14 0.83 4.64
CA ALA A 136 5.20 -0.10 4.03
C ALA A 136 5.30 0.02 2.51
N VAL A 137 5.36 -1.09 1.78
CA VAL A 137 5.40 -1.10 0.31
C VAL A 137 4.63 -2.28 -0.25
N THR A 138 3.90 -2.03 -1.32
CA THR A 138 3.24 -3.09 -2.09
C THR A 138 3.27 -2.79 -3.57
N SER A 139 3.18 -3.83 -4.37
CA SER A 139 3.14 -3.72 -5.83
C SER A 139 2.26 -4.76 -6.47
N SER A 140 1.99 -4.55 -7.73
CA SER A 140 1.56 -5.54 -8.69
C SER A 140 2.04 -5.15 -10.08
N HIS A 141 2.19 -6.13 -10.95
CA HIS A 141 2.45 -5.91 -12.36
C HIS A 141 1.47 -6.75 -13.18
N PHE A 142 0.81 -6.13 -14.17
CA PHE A 142 -0.17 -6.83 -14.99
C PHE A 142 0.37 -8.14 -15.58
N GLY A 143 1.54 -8.10 -16.22
CA GLY A 143 2.13 -9.27 -16.89
C GLY A 143 2.49 -10.40 -15.93
N SER A 144 3.11 -10.08 -14.79
CA SER A 144 3.52 -11.08 -13.80
C SER A 144 2.33 -11.70 -13.08
N ALA A 145 1.39 -10.89 -12.63
CA ALA A 145 0.23 -11.35 -11.87
C ALA A 145 -0.79 -12.10 -12.73
N GLU A 146 -1.13 -11.58 -13.91
CA GLU A 146 -2.15 -12.20 -14.77
C GLU A 146 -1.74 -13.59 -15.26
N LYS A 147 -0.47 -13.84 -15.50
CA LYS A 147 0.00 -15.18 -15.90
C LYS A 147 -0.14 -16.23 -14.77
N GLU A 148 -0.18 -15.80 -13.52
CA GLU A 148 -0.43 -16.69 -12.38
C GLU A 148 -1.91 -16.95 -12.13
N PHE A 149 -2.74 -15.91 -12.31
CA PHE A 149 -4.16 -15.97 -11.96
C PHE A 149 -5.06 -16.38 -13.13
N ARG A 150 -4.66 -16.06 -14.37
CA ARG A 150 -5.45 -16.31 -15.58
C ARG A 150 -4.64 -17.13 -16.59
N PHE A 151 -4.78 -18.43 -16.50
CA PHE A 151 -4.11 -19.33 -17.43
C PHE A 151 -5.14 -19.97 -18.40
N PRO A 152 -4.86 -19.99 -19.70
CA PRO A 152 -3.70 -19.37 -20.38
C PRO A 152 -3.84 -17.85 -20.48
N LEU A 153 -2.69 -17.16 -20.39
CA LEU A 153 -2.61 -15.69 -20.39
C LEU A 153 -3.24 -15.03 -21.62
N GLY A 154 -3.24 -15.70 -22.76
CA GLY A 154 -3.87 -15.20 -23.98
C GLY A 154 -5.37 -14.88 -23.85
N TYR A 155 -6.07 -15.41 -22.86
CA TYR A 155 -7.45 -15.05 -22.55
C TYR A 155 -7.59 -13.83 -21.65
N ALA A 156 -6.52 -13.31 -21.11
CA ALA A 156 -6.56 -12.11 -20.26
C ALA A 156 -7.09 -10.86 -20.99
N SER A 157 -7.01 -10.82 -22.32
CA SER A 157 -7.58 -9.75 -23.14
C SER A 157 -9.10 -9.86 -23.32
N GLN A 158 -9.70 -11.02 -23.05
CA GLN A 158 -11.15 -11.24 -23.17
C GLN A 158 -11.80 -10.89 -21.81
N ARG A 159 -12.33 -9.68 -21.70
CA ARG A 159 -12.83 -9.16 -20.44
C ARG A 159 -14.33 -8.89 -20.47
N PRO A 160 -15.12 -9.56 -19.62
CA PRO A 160 -16.48 -9.12 -19.34
C PRO A 160 -16.47 -7.80 -18.54
N LEU A 161 -17.60 -7.12 -18.49
CA LEU A 161 -17.75 -5.87 -17.72
C LEU A 161 -17.51 -6.03 -16.21
N SER A 162 -17.59 -7.26 -15.72
CA SER A 162 -17.28 -7.62 -14.31
C SER A 162 -15.79 -7.74 -14.02
N ALA A 163 -14.94 -7.80 -15.04
CA ALA A 163 -13.49 -7.92 -14.84
C ALA A 163 -12.82 -6.55 -14.76
N HIS A 164 -11.75 -6.47 -13.98
CA HIS A 164 -10.84 -5.32 -13.92
C HIS A 164 -9.42 -5.74 -14.28
N TRP A 165 -8.57 -4.75 -14.53
CA TRP A 165 -7.15 -4.98 -14.82
C TRP A 165 -6.36 -5.09 -13.52
N THR A 166 -5.41 -6.01 -13.48
CA THR A 166 -4.36 -5.92 -12.46
C THR A 166 -3.52 -4.68 -12.73
N VAL A 167 -3.39 -3.84 -11.73
CA VAL A 167 -2.62 -2.58 -11.82
C VAL A 167 -1.14 -2.90 -12.00
N THR A 168 -0.47 -2.13 -12.86
CA THR A 168 0.99 -2.11 -12.91
C THR A 168 1.47 -0.91 -12.12
N GLY A 169 1.87 -1.14 -10.89
CA GLY A 169 2.28 -0.06 -10.00
C GLY A 169 2.77 -0.53 -8.63
N SER A 170 3.41 0.39 -7.94
CA SER A 170 3.85 0.23 -6.56
C SER A 170 3.53 1.47 -5.75
N GLY A 171 3.11 1.26 -4.51
CA GLY A 171 2.91 2.31 -3.51
C GLY A 171 3.74 2.07 -2.27
N ALA A 172 4.44 3.10 -1.82
CA ALA A 172 5.22 3.07 -0.58
C ALA A 172 4.77 4.16 0.39
N PHE A 173 4.76 3.84 1.67
CA PHE A 173 4.34 4.72 2.76
C PHE A 173 5.39 4.71 3.86
N LEU A 174 5.94 5.87 4.20
CA LEU A 174 6.78 6.04 5.37
C LEU A 174 5.92 6.49 6.55
N VAL A 175 5.88 5.67 7.58
CA VAL A 175 5.12 5.91 8.81
C VAL A 175 6.09 6.24 9.94
N GLY A 176 5.83 7.31 10.68
CA GLY A 176 6.67 7.77 11.78
C GLY A 176 5.92 7.90 13.09
N SER A 177 6.62 7.73 14.20
CA SER A 177 6.09 7.93 15.56
C SER A 177 5.95 9.40 15.93
N ALA A 178 6.60 10.32 15.20
CA ALA A 178 6.57 11.75 15.41
C ALA A 178 6.25 12.49 14.10
N GLU A 179 5.71 13.72 14.22
CA GLU A 179 5.33 14.57 13.09
C GLU A 179 6.53 15.08 12.27
N LYS A 180 7.71 15.10 12.87
CA LYS A 180 8.95 15.52 12.20
C LYS A 180 9.92 14.37 12.13
N PRO A 181 10.69 14.25 11.05
CA PRO A 181 11.90 13.45 11.09
C PRO A 181 12.76 13.96 12.25
N GLY A 182 13.03 13.10 13.21
CA GLY A 182 13.95 13.39 14.33
C GLY A 182 15.39 13.44 13.86
N GLY A 183 15.70 14.33 12.95
CA GLY A 183 17.06 14.57 12.47
C GLY A 183 17.69 15.69 13.28
N ALA A 184 18.56 15.36 14.23
CA ALA A 184 19.63 16.26 14.69
C ALA A 184 20.67 16.43 13.56
N GLY A 185 20.25 16.90 12.40
CA GLY A 185 21.05 17.31 11.27
C GLY A 185 20.68 18.73 10.96
N GLN A 186 21.55 19.66 11.32
CA GLN A 186 21.41 21.08 10.98
C GLN A 186 21.09 21.23 9.50
N ASP A 187 20.05 22.00 9.21
CA ASP A 187 19.62 22.42 7.89
C ASP A 187 20.79 22.93 7.03
N LYS A 188 21.40 22.06 6.26
CA LYS A 188 22.39 22.46 5.25
C LYS A 188 21.75 22.93 3.93
N TYR A 189 20.41 22.96 3.86
CA TYR A 189 19.65 23.30 2.66
C TYR A 189 18.56 24.37 2.92
N GLU A 190 18.86 25.38 3.74
CA GLU A 190 17.95 26.51 4.01
C GLU A 190 17.61 27.38 2.78
N ASN A 191 18.10 27.05 1.59
CA ASN A 191 17.91 27.85 0.37
C ASN A 191 17.02 27.23 -0.71
N SER A 192 16.26 26.18 -0.42
CA SER A 192 15.26 25.73 -1.37
C SER A 192 13.89 26.33 -1.03
N GLU A 193 13.35 27.15 -1.93
CA GLU A 193 11.99 27.72 -1.86
C GLU A 193 10.85 26.68 -1.91
N VAL A 194 11.16 25.41 -1.84
CA VAL A 194 10.18 24.34 -1.69
C VAL A 194 9.84 24.22 -0.22
N ARG A 195 8.79 24.94 0.19
CA ARG A 195 8.12 24.70 1.47
C ARG A 195 7.66 23.24 1.47
N GLN A 196 8.35 22.37 2.21
CA GLN A 196 7.82 21.07 2.55
C GLN A 196 6.52 21.30 3.34
N GLU A 197 5.39 21.00 2.73
CA GLU A 197 4.15 20.90 3.46
C GLU A 197 4.31 19.73 4.44
N LYS A 198 4.28 20.06 5.73
CA LYS A 198 4.32 19.04 6.79
C LYS A 198 3.10 18.15 6.63
N SER A 199 3.29 16.86 6.48
CA SER A 199 2.18 15.93 6.52
C SER A 199 1.55 15.97 7.91
N HIS A 200 0.28 16.38 7.97
CA HIS A 200 -0.51 16.33 9.19
C HIS A 200 -1.41 15.08 9.24
N VAL A 201 -1.22 14.15 8.30
CA VAL A 201 -2.02 12.93 8.22
C VAL A 201 -1.62 11.97 9.35
N ARG A 202 -2.59 11.63 10.18
CA ARG A 202 -2.45 10.65 11.26
C ARG A 202 -3.20 9.37 10.95
N ILE A 203 -2.60 8.25 11.33
CA ILE A 203 -3.28 6.96 11.33
C ILE A 203 -3.87 6.76 12.72
N SER A 204 -5.15 7.07 12.88
CA SER A 204 -5.80 7.09 14.20
C SER A 204 -6.11 5.70 14.75
N GLY A 205 -6.26 4.72 13.87
CA GLY A 205 -6.62 3.36 14.26
C GLY A 205 -6.63 2.40 13.09
N VAL A 206 -6.91 1.15 13.39
CA VAL A 206 -6.96 0.04 12.43
C VAL A 206 -8.15 -0.84 12.76
N THR A 207 -8.87 -1.29 11.73
CA THR A 207 -9.82 -2.39 11.82
C THR A 207 -9.29 -3.56 11.01
N VAL A 208 -9.01 -4.68 11.65
CA VAL A 208 -8.50 -5.88 10.98
C VAL A 208 -9.66 -6.71 10.46
N GLY A 209 -9.72 -6.90 9.14
CA GLY A 209 -10.73 -7.75 8.50
C GLY A 209 -10.52 -9.23 8.82
N LYS A 210 -11.57 -10.00 8.62
CA LYS A 210 -11.52 -11.47 8.67
C LYS A 210 -11.77 -12.05 7.29
N ILE A 211 -11.50 -13.34 7.12
CA ILE A 211 -11.84 -14.05 5.89
C ILE A 211 -13.36 -14.15 5.76
N VAL A 212 -13.89 -13.67 4.63
CA VAL A 212 -15.31 -13.75 4.26
C VAL A 212 -15.40 -14.47 2.93
N ASP A 213 -16.03 -15.63 2.92
CA ASP A 213 -16.20 -16.46 1.73
C ASP A 213 -17.68 -16.81 1.52
N TYR A 214 -18.24 -16.35 0.39
CA TYR A 214 -19.59 -16.67 -0.05
C TYR A 214 -19.63 -17.81 -1.08
N GLY A 215 -18.52 -18.51 -1.29
CA GLY A 215 -18.42 -19.63 -2.21
C GLY A 215 -18.46 -19.23 -3.68
N LEU A 216 -18.15 -17.99 -4.02
CA LEU A 216 -18.11 -17.50 -5.39
C LEU A 216 -16.88 -18.04 -6.12
N LYS A 217 -17.07 -18.52 -7.35
CA LYS A 217 -16.03 -19.21 -8.13
C LYS A 217 -15.76 -18.57 -9.49
N ASP A 218 -16.38 -17.43 -9.81
CA ASP A 218 -16.16 -16.74 -11.07
C ASP A 218 -14.87 -15.93 -11.02
N SER A 219 -13.81 -16.45 -11.65
CA SER A 219 -12.51 -15.78 -11.72
C SER A 219 -12.52 -14.47 -12.55
N GLN A 220 -13.59 -14.22 -13.32
CA GLN A 220 -13.77 -12.99 -14.09
C GLN A 220 -14.58 -11.93 -13.33
N ASN A 221 -15.01 -12.23 -12.10
CA ASN A 221 -15.75 -11.31 -11.25
C ASN A 221 -15.15 -11.25 -9.85
N MET A 222 -13.97 -10.66 -9.75
CA MET A 222 -13.29 -10.46 -8.47
C MET A 222 -14.08 -9.53 -7.55
N GLY A 223 -14.81 -8.57 -8.10
CA GLY A 223 -15.63 -7.63 -7.34
C GLY A 223 -16.70 -8.35 -6.51
N ALA A 224 -17.40 -9.32 -7.09
CA ALA A 224 -18.40 -10.11 -6.38
C ALA A 224 -17.81 -10.89 -5.19
N CYS A 225 -16.54 -11.31 -5.28
CA CYS A 225 -15.82 -11.98 -4.21
C CYS A 225 -15.32 -10.99 -3.13
N MET A 226 -14.81 -9.83 -3.54
CA MET A 226 -14.15 -8.87 -2.66
C MET A 226 -15.13 -7.94 -1.94
N ALA A 227 -16.25 -7.56 -2.58
CA ALA A 227 -17.22 -6.63 -2.01
C ALA A 227 -17.79 -7.09 -0.64
N PRO A 228 -18.17 -8.36 -0.43
CA PRO A 228 -18.63 -8.83 0.87
C PRO A 228 -17.58 -8.71 1.98
N ALA A 229 -16.31 -8.94 1.67
CA ALA A 229 -15.23 -8.81 2.64
C ALA A 229 -14.95 -7.34 2.98
N ALA A 230 -14.97 -6.45 1.99
CA ALA A 230 -14.86 -5.01 2.20
C ALA A 230 -16.03 -4.48 3.04
N MET A 231 -17.25 -4.89 2.72
CA MET A 231 -18.46 -4.51 3.46
C MET A 231 -18.39 -4.98 4.91
N ASP A 232 -18.00 -6.25 5.18
CA ASP A 232 -17.86 -6.77 6.54
C ASP A 232 -16.88 -5.92 7.35
N THR A 233 -15.74 -5.55 6.77
CA THR A 233 -14.72 -4.72 7.43
C THR A 233 -15.22 -3.30 7.71
N ILE A 234 -15.91 -2.68 6.75
CA ILE A 234 -16.48 -1.31 6.90
C ILE A 234 -17.56 -1.30 8.00
N VAL A 235 -18.49 -2.24 7.95
CA VAL A 235 -19.56 -2.34 8.96
C VAL A 235 -18.95 -2.59 10.34
N ARG A 236 -17.96 -3.48 10.42
CA ARG A 236 -17.27 -3.75 11.68
C ARG A 236 -16.55 -2.50 12.22
N ASN A 237 -15.92 -1.72 11.34
CA ASN A 237 -15.32 -0.45 11.74
C ASN A 237 -16.36 0.49 12.35
N PHE A 238 -17.53 0.64 11.73
CA PHE A 238 -18.59 1.49 12.25
C PHE A 238 -19.06 1.02 13.62
N GLU A 239 -19.33 -0.26 13.77
CA GLU A 239 -19.78 -0.84 15.04
C GLU A 239 -18.74 -0.70 16.14
N ASP A 240 -17.50 -1.13 15.88
CA ASP A 240 -16.41 -1.12 16.86
C ASP A 240 -16.03 0.30 17.30
N MET A 241 -16.06 1.26 16.37
CA MET A 241 -15.69 2.66 16.63
C MET A 241 -16.86 3.52 17.11
N GLY A 242 -18.10 2.99 17.06
CA GLY A 242 -19.31 3.75 17.36
C GLY A 242 -19.53 4.89 16.36
N ARG A 243 -19.30 4.63 15.07
CA ARG A 243 -19.38 5.59 13.97
C ARG A 243 -20.38 5.18 12.91
N THR A 244 -20.68 6.11 12.03
CA THR A 244 -21.51 5.94 10.85
C THR A 244 -20.76 6.40 9.61
N GLU A 245 -21.30 6.21 8.43
CA GLU A 245 -20.74 6.72 7.18
C GLU A 245 -20.58 8.26 7.18
N GLN A 246 -21.39 8.97 7.98
CA GLN A 246 -21.36 10.44 8.09
C GLN A 246 -20.16 10.97 8.87
N ASP A 247 -19.47 10.11 9.61
CA ASP A 247 -18.26 10.45 10.36
C ASP A 247 -17.01 10.41 9.48
N TYR A 248 -17.15 10.09 8.18
CA TYR A 248 -16.07 9.98 7.22
C TYR A 248 -16.30 10.89 6.01
N ASP A 249 -15.34 11.71 5.67
CA ASP A 249 -15.38 12.50 4.43
C ASP A 249 -15.28 11.60 3.19
N ARG A 250 -14.55 10.50 3.30
CA ARG A 250 -14.36 9.50 2.22
C ARG A 250 -14.13 8.10 2.77
N ILE A 251 -14.68 7.11 2.08
CA ILE A 251 -14.37 5.70 2.24
C ILE A 251 -13.82 5.23 0.90
N ILE A 252 -12.56 4.79 0.88
CA ILE A 252 -11.85 4.42 -0.34
C ILE A 252 -11.63 2.91 -0.32
N THR A 253 -12.06 2.24 -1.38
CA THR A 253 -11.83 0.81 -1.59
C THR A 253 -10.97 0.60 -2.84
N GLY A 254 -10.52 -0.65 -3.06
CA GLY A 254 -9.91 -1.04 -4.31
C GLY A 254 -10.92 -1.00 -5.48
N ASP A 255 -10.41 -1.02 -6.71
CA ASP A 255 -11.23 -1.13 -7.91
C ASP A 255 -11.87 -2.52 -7.99
N LEU A 256 -13.18 -2.55 -8.08
CA LEU A 256 -13.97 -3.77 -8.17
C LEU A 256 -14.53 -4.03 -9.58
N GLY A 257 -14.21 -3.19 -10.58
CA GLY A 257 -14.76 -3.23 -11.93
C GLY A 257 -16.14 -2.57 -12.02
N TYR A 258 -16.72 -2.56 -13.24
CA TYR A 258 -17.98 -1.86 -13.53
C TYR A 258 -19.23 -2.48 -12.87
N VAL A 259 -19.16 -3.74 -12.48
CA VAL A 259 -20.29 -4.51 -11.95
C VAL A 259 -20.08 -4.92 -10.48
N GLY A 260 -18.85 -4.79 -9.98
CA GLY A 260 -18.48 -5.17 -8.63
C GLY A 260 -18.79 -4.18 -7.52
#